data_b4532343dd05a006468333a4b037747a
#
_entry.id   b4532343dd05a006468333a4b037747a
#
_cell.length_a   1.000
_cell.length_b   1.000
_cell.length_c   1.000
_cell.angle_alpha   90.00
_cell.angle_beta   90.00
_cell.angle_gamma   90.00
#
_symmetry.space_group_name_H-M   'P 1'
#
loop_
_entity.id
_entity.type
_entity.pdbx_description
1 polymer ?
#
loop_
_entity_poly.entity_id
_entity_poly.type
_entity_poly.pdbx_seq_one_letter_code
_entity_poly.pdbx_strand_id
1 'polypeptide(L)'
;MKKATLSFNLFCICLFCILTTANAQEKELQIITKTNGDKSVSFTAEKRSLGTYTIVMNFKDLNNVASLGNSIFRVKYLNDNFFTLNPIDKTKGIGYGYSYTYIRGELKPKYSALFLYALPYTKGKKVRAVESSFFNATYFGSTTPEDWKAYRFYTEQADTVTAIRKGMVVSVSDLYDEDNKDVTYTSKVNSVIIEHADGSLATYKGFKKGIFVKEGQTVFPETALGINSITNERYGISLMLTYLKSVDFEANKKSKDSKSLYGFITPYFCTEENLNGILTNQKYYTSVITPEIVQKEMSKKEIKNLEKK
;
A
#
# COMPACT_ATOMS: atom_id res chain seq x y z
N MET A 1 85.37 4.13 16.92
CA MET A 1 84.39 3.02 16.82
C MET A 1 83.08 3.49 17.44
N LYS A 2 82.07 3.86 16.64
CA LYS A 2 80.74 4.21 17.11
C LYS A 2 79.75 3.13 16.66
N LYS A 3 79.12 2.45 17.61
CA LYS A 3 78.09 1.47 17.37
C LYS A 3 76.79 2.19 17.02
N ALA A 4 76.19 1.89 15.86
CA ALA A 4 74.90 2.30 15.47
C ALA A 4 73.85 1.27 15.98
N THR A 5 72.96 1.75 16.86
CA THR A 5 71.79 0.96 17.32
C THR A 5 70.65 1.15 16.34
N LEU A 6 70.22 0.06 15.71
CA LEU A 6 69.08 0.00 14.79
C LEU A 6 67.80 -0.13 15.64
N SER A 7 67.00 0.92 15.62
CA SER A 7 65.68 0.92 16.27
C SER A 7 64.67 0.31 15.34
N PHE A 8 64.08 -0.85 15.71
CA PHE A 8 63.04 -1.55 14.98
C PHE A 8 61.68 -0.98 15.44
N ASN A 9 61.09 -0.09 14.67
CA ASN A 9 59.73 0.40 14.90
C ASN A 9 58.74 -0.61 14.38
N LEU A 10 58.13 -1.34 15.30
CA LEU A 10 56.98 -2.22 15.05
C LEU A 10 55.76 -1.37 14.78
N PHE A 11 55.42 -1.20 13.50
CA PHE A 11 54.18 -0.49 13.06
C PHE A 11 53.00 -1.44 13.24
N CYS A 12 52.27 -1.28 14.36
CA CYS A 12 51.06 -2.00 14.66
C CYS A 12 49.92 -1.42 13.79
N ILE A 13 49.65 -2.05 12.63
CA ILE A 13 48.49 -1.73 11.80
C ILE A 13 47.27 -2.31 12.51
N CYS A 14 46.58 -1.49 13.29
CA CYS A 14 45.22 -1.80 13.74
C CYS A 14 44.29 -1.78 12.54
N LEU A 15 44.02 -2.94 11.98
CA LEU A 15 42.98 -3.15 10.97
C LEU A 15 41.63 -2.95 11.66
N PHE A 16 41.11 -1.74 11.62
CA PHE A 16 39.77 -1.42 12.05
C PHE A 16 38.81 -2.07 11.04
N CYS A 17 38.40 -3.29 11.30
CA CYS A 17 37.26 -3.90 10.60
C CYS A 17 36.02 -3.07 10.90
N ILE A 18 35.73 -2.09 10.05
CA ILE A 18 34.40 -1.46 10.00
C ILE A 18 33.44 -2.55 9.51
N LEU A 19 32.81 -3.23 10.44
CA LEU A 19 31.62 -4.02 10.18
C LEU A 19 30.53 -3.04 9.73
N THR A 20 30.53 -2.68 8.45
CA THR A 20 29.34 -2.14 7.82
C THR A 20 28.30 -3.26 7.89
N THR A 21 27.43 -3.21 8.88
CA THR A 21 26.18 -3.95 8.85
C THR A 21 25.44 -3.41 7.64
N ALA A 22 25.58 -4.09 6.50
CA ALA A 22 24.69 -3.93 5.39
C ALA A 22 23.30 -4.30 5.94
N ASN A 23 22.51 -3.30 6.30
CA ASN A 23 21.09 -3.46 6.54
C ASN A 23 20.49 -3.89 5.20
N ALA A 24 20.56 -5.17 4.88
CA ALA A 24 19.77 -5.74 3.81
C ALA A 24 18.32 -5.42 4.19
N GLN A 25 17.69 -4.54 3.42
CA GLN A 25 16.30 -4.19 3.63
C GLN A 25 15.50 -5.50 3.61
N GLU A 26 15.09 -5.93 4.79
CA GLU A 26 14.40 -7.20 4.94
C GLU A 26 13.13 -7.19 4.07
N LYS A 27 12.98 -8.22 3.25
CA LYS A 27 11.86 -8.33 2.31
C LYS A 27 10.53 -8.28 3.07
N GLU A 28 9.61 -7.48 2.59
CA GLU A 28 8.26 -7.34 3.15
C GLU A 28 7.46 -8.66 3.08
N LEU A 29 7.80 -9.53 2.13
CA LEU A 29 7.24 -10.87 1.95
C LEU A 29 8.33 -11.84 1.54
N GLN A 30 8.40 -12.97 2.22
CA GLN A 30 9.26 -14.10 1.86
C GLN A 30 8.45 -15.39 1.72
N ILE A 31 8.95 -16.31 0.90
CA ILE A 31 8.34 -17.63 0.72
C ILE A 31 9.21 -18.66 1.42
N ILE A 32 8.61 -19.41 2.33
CA ILE A 32 9.19 -20.55 3.02
C ILE A 32 8.63 -21.83 2.41
N THR A 33 9.49 -22.80 2.15
CA THR A 33 9.08 -24.12 1.64
C THR A 33 9.32 -25.20 2.68
N LYS A 34 8.41 -26.18 2.73
CA LYS A 34 8.53 -27.36 3.60
C LYS A 34 8.18 -28.62 2.83
N THR A 35 9.07 -29.61 2.86
CA THR A 35 8.77 -30.95 2.38
C THR A 35 7.98 -31.72 3.45
N ASN A 36 6.83 -32.26 3.05
CA ASN A 36 5.92 -33.03 3.91
C ASN A 36 6.29 -34.53 3.91
N GLY A 37 5.71 -35.30 4.82
CA GLY A 37 5.94 -36.74 4.93
C GLY A 37 5.52 -37.54 3.70
N ASP A 38 4.52 -37.06 2.95
CA ASP A 38 4.03 -37.62 1.68
C ASP A 38 4.83 -37.16 0.46
N LYS A 39 5.99 -36.56 0.66
CA LYS A 39 6.88 -35.98 -0.36
C LYS A 39 6.33 -34.76 -1.10
N SER A 40 5.16 -34.27 -0.76
CA SER A 40 4.68 -32.97 -1.26
C SER A 40 5.50 -31.81 -0.69
N VAL A 41 5.46 -30.64 -1.34
CA VAL A 41 6.17 -29.43 -0.88
C VAL A 41 5.17 -28.30 -0.71
N SER A 42 5.01 -27.85 0.52
CA SER A 42 4.15 -26.71 0.87
C SER A 42 4.92 -25.40 0.74
N PHE A 43 4.24 -24.37 0.20
CA PHE A 43 4.73 -23.00 0.08
C PHE A 43 3.94 -22.09 0.99
N THR A 44 4.61 -21.46 1.93
CA THR A 44 4.03 -20.50 2.89
C THR A 44 4.60 -19.12 2.64
N ALA A 45 3.74 -18.13 2.49
CA ALA A 45 4.14 -16.73 2.48
C ALA A 45 4.20 -16.20 3.91
N GLU A 46 5.36 -15.72 4.33
CA GLU A 46 5.55 -14.96 5.56
C GLU A 46 5.63 -13.48 5.22
N LYS A 47 4.70 -12.68 5.75
CA LYS A 47 4.60 -11.24 5.52
C LYS A 47 4.92 -10.46 6.78
N ARG A 48 5.51 -9.29 6.64
CA ARG A 48 5.73 -8.33 7.73
C ARG A 48 4.66 -7.28 7.82
N SER A 49 3.94 -7.04 6.71
CA SER A 49 2.86 -6.07 6.65
C SER A 49 1.50 -6.74 6.46
N LEU A 50 0.47 -6.06 6.92
CA LEU A 50 -0.91 -6.47 6.78
C LEU A 50 -1.45 -6.21 5.37
N GLY A 51 -2.67 -6.71 5.11
CA GLY A 51 -3.36 -6.58 3.83
C GLY A 51 -3.06 -7.71 2.85
N THR A 52 -3.73 -7.66 1.73
CA THR A 52 -3.66 -8.66 0.67
C THR A 52 -2.48 -8.39 -0.24
N TYR A 53 -1.79 -9.46 -0.65
CA TYR A 53 -0.77 -9.44 -1.70
C TYR A 53 -1.08 -10.46 -2.77
N THR A 54 -0.72 -10.12 -4.01
CA THR A 54 -0.68 -11.06 -5.13
C THR A 54 0.77 -11.46 -5.38
N ILE A 55 1.04 -12.77 -5.41
CA ILE A 55 2.34 -13.37 -5.70
C ILE A 55 2.29 -13.97 -7.10
N VAL A 56 3.31 -13.70 -7.92
CA VAL A 56 3.54 -14.38 -9.19
C VAL A 56 4.75 -15.28 -9.02
N MET A 57 4.56 -16.59 -9.17
CA MET A 57 5.60 -17.60 -9.08
C MET A 57 6.09 -17.98 -10.48
N ASN A 58 7.40 -18.16 -10.64
CA ASN A 58 8.01 -18.75 -11.81
C ASN A 58 8.77 -20.00 -11.39
N PHE A 59 8.27 -21.17 -11.75
CA PHE A 59 8.89 -22.45 -11.44
C PHE A 59 9.88 -22.85 -12.53
N LYS A 60 10.96 -23.53 -12.13
CA LYS A 60 12.03 -24.06 -12.99
C LYS A 60 12.38 -25.48 -12.55
N ASP A 61 13.01 -26.22 -13.46
CA ASP A 61 13.63 -27.53 -13.19
C ASP A 61 12.69 -28.49 -12.45
N LEU A 62 11.41 -28.48 -12.85
CA LEU A 62 10.38 -29.32 -12.25
C LEU A 62 10.58 -30.78 -12.61
N ASN A 63 10.72 -31.64 -11.60
CA ASN A 63 10.83 -33.09 -11.76
C ASN A 63 9.88 -33.76 -10.77
N ASN A 64 9.22 -34.83 -11.21
CA ASN A 64 8.22 -35.58 -10.44
C ASN A 64 7.07 -34.70 -9.90
N VAL A 65 6.62 -33.73 -10.69
CA VAL A 65 5.53 -32.80 -10.33
C VAL A 65 4.40 -32.92 -11.34
N ALA A 66 3.16 -32.98 -10.87
CA ALA A 66 1.99 -32.85 -11.72
C ALA A 66 1.96 -31.44 -12.35
N SER A 67 1.30 -31.32 -13.52
CA SER A 67 1.19 -30.04 -14.23
C SER A 67 0.76 -28.90 -13.31
N LEU A 68 1.45 -27.76 -13.41
CA LEU A 68 1.11 -26.55 -12.65
C LEU A 68 -0.02 -25.81 -13.37
N GLY A 69 -1.19 -25.70 -12.70
CA GLY A 69 -2.34 -24.99 -13.26
C GLY A 69 -2.25 -23.48 -13.18
N ASN A 70 -1.73 -22.94 -12.10
CA ASN A 70 -1.68 -21.50 -11.84
C ASN A 70 -0.36 -21.10 -11.18
N SER A 71 0.14 -19.95 -11.56
CA SER A 71 1.34 -19.35 -10.98
C SER A 71 1.09 -18.01 -10.28
N ILE A 72 -0.17 -17.59 -10.17
CA ILE A 72 -0.59 -16.35 -9.52
C ILE A 72 -1.43 -16.71 -8.31
N PHE A 73 -0.99 -16.25 -7.14
CA PHE A 73 -1.62 -16.60 -5.86
C PHE A 73 -1.93 -15.35 -5.06
N ARG A 74 -3.08 -15.38 -4.38
CA ARG A 74 -3.48 -14.36 -3.40
C ARG A 74 -3.08 -14.83 -2.00
N VAL A 75 -2.41 -13.97 -1.23
CA VAL A 75 -2.08 -14.21 0.17
C VAL A 75 -2.62 -13.07 1.04
N LYS A 76 -3.34 -13.41 2.09
CA LYS A 76 -4.02 -12.45 2.96
C LYS A 76 -3.45 -12.42 4.37
N TYR A 77 -3.10 -13.56 4.92
CA TYR A 77 -2.63 -13.71 6.30
C TYR A 77 -1.13 -13.44 6.41
N LEU A 78 -0.64 -13.12 7.62
CA LEU A 78 0.80 -12.92 7.86
C LEU A 78 1.61 -14.19 7.58
N ASN A 79 1.03 -15.36 7.92
CA ASN A 79 1.53 -16.68 7.55
C ASN A 79 0.45 -17.38 6.75
N ASP A 80 0.63 -17.49 5.44
CA ASP A 80 -0.39 -18.02 4.52
C ASP A 80 0.19 -19.17 3.70
N ASN A 81 -0.28 -20.40 3.98
CA ASN A 81 0.06 -21.57 3.15
C ASN A 81 -0.80 -21.53 1.91
N PHE A 82 -0.26 -21.00 0.82
CA PHE A 82 -1.02 -20.64 -0.36
C PHE A 82 -0.92 -21.67 -1.48
N PHE A 83 0.06 -22.59 -1.44
CA PHE A 83 0.29 -23.52 -2.52
C PHE A 83 1.03 -24.79 -2.07
N THR A 84 0.77 -25.91 -2.74
CA THR A 84 1.46 -27.19 -2.50
C THR A 84 1.78 -27.87 -3.83
N LEU A 85 3.04 -28.24 -4.04
CA LEU A 85 3.46 -29.14 -5.12
C LEU A 85 3.22 -30.58 -4.68
N ASN A 86 2.55 -31.36 -5.54
CA ASN A 86 2.29 -32.76 -5.27
C ASN A 86 3.15 -33.65 -6.19
N PRO A 87 3.77 -34.73 -5.68
CA PRO A 87 4.56 -35.65 -6.49
C PRO A 87 3.63 -36.53 -7.34
N ILE A 88 4.08 -36.85 -8.58
CA ILE A 88 3.43 -37.87 -9.41
C ILE A 88 3.71 -39.24 -8.83
N ASP A 89 4.98 -39.57 -8.61
CA ASP A 89 5.44 -40.78 -7.92
C ASP A 89 5.69 -40.45 -6.45
N LYS A 90 4.78 -40.91 -5.57
CA LYS A 90 4.83 -40.66 -4.11
C LYS A 90 6.00 -41.34 -3.40
N THR A 91 6.72 -42.24 -4.07
CA THR A 91 7.92 -42.86 -3.51
C THR A 91 9.17 -41.98 -3.68
N LYS A 92 9.13 -41.01 -4.59
CA LYS A 92 10.22 -40.08 -4.91
C LYS A 92 9.96 -38.68 -4.46
N GLY A 93 11.03 -37.94 -4.17
CA GLY A 93 10.97 -36.52 -3.90
C GLY A 93 10.66 -35.68 -5.15
N ILE A 94 10.34 -34.41 -4.94
CA ILE A 94 10.11 -33.40 -5.97
C ILE A 94 11.42 -32.62 -6.20
N GLY A 95 11.85 -32.47 -7.45
CA GLY A 95 12.85 -31.48 -7.87
C GLY A 95 12.15 -30.21 -8.31
N TYR A 96 12.61 -29.05 -7.82
CA TYR A 96 12.07 -27.75 -8.21
C TYR A 96 13.04 -26.60 -7.93
N GLY A 97 13.00 -25.59 -8.78
CA GLY A 97 13.52 -24.26 -8.54
C GLY A 97 12.39 -23.25 -8.69
N TYR A 98 12.49 -22.09 -8.05
CA TYR A 98 11.51 -21.04 -8.23
C TYR A 98 12.10 -19.64 -8.04
N SER A 99 11.45 -18.67 -8.66
CA SER A 99 11.57 -17.25 -8.35
C SER A 99 10.19 -16.66 -8.20
N TYR A 100 10.06 -15.51 -7.53
CA TYR A 100 8.78 -14.87 -7.34
C TYR A 100 8.90 -13.35 -7.34
N THR A 101 7.79 -12.72 -7.69
CA THR A 101 7.53 -11.30 -7.48
C THR A 101 6.22 -11.16 -6.74
N TYR A 102 6.02 -10.04 -6.04
CA TYR A 102 4.79 -9.77 -5.31
C TYR A 102 4.41 -8.30 -5.40
N ILE A 103 3.13 -8.03 -5.24
CA ILE A 103 2.56 -6.69 -5.22
C ILE A 103 1.38 -6.63 -4.26
N ARG A 104 1.20 -5.49 -3.58
CA ARG A 104 0.06 -5.27 -2.67
C ARG A 104 -1.24 -5.21 -3.45
N GLY A 105 -2.27 -5.88 -2.94
CA GLY A 105 -3.62 -5.92 -3.48
C GLY A 105 -4.02 -7.27 -4.07
N GLU A 106 -5.31 -7.48 -4.16
CA GLU A 106 -5.93 -8.60 -4.88
C GLU A 106 -6.00 -8.27 -6.37
N LEU A 107 -5.56 -9.22 -7.22
CA LEU A 107 -5.62 -9.04 -8.67
C LEU A 107 -7.08 -9.04 -9.17
N LYS A 108 -7.46 -7.96 -9.85
CA LYS A 108 -8.80 -7.74 -10.43
C LYS A 108 -9.93 -8.01 -9.42
N PRO A 109 -9.93 -7.32 -8.27
CA PRO A 109 -10.94 -7.53 -7.25
C PRO A 109 -12.31 -7.09 -7.75
N LYS A 110 -13.38 -7.66 -7.18
CA LYS A 110 -14.76 -7.31 -7.53
C LYS A 110 -15.22 -6.11 -6.69
N TYR A 111 -14.82 -4.91 -7.06
CA TYR A 111 -15.28 -3.68 -6.41
C TYR A 111 -16.53 -3.10 -7.08
N SER A 112 -17.29 -2.30 -6.32
CA SER A 112 -18.43 -1.55 -6.86
C SER A 112 -17.97 -0.19 -7.38
N ALA A 113 -18.06 0.04 -8.68
CA ALA A 113 -17.72 1.31 -9.30
C ALA A 113 -18.64 2.48 -8.85
N LEU A 114 -19.84 2.16 -8.38
CA LEU A 114 -20.83 3.14 -7.91
C LEU A 114 -20.91 3.21 -6.37
N PHE A 115 -19.86 2.76 -5.67
CA PHE A 115 -19.84 2.87 -4.21
C PHE A 115 -19.82 4.34 -3.79
N LEU A 116 -20.72 4.69 -2.86
CA LEU A 116 -20.83 6.04 -2.32
C LEU A 116 -19.89 6.20 -1.10
N TYR A 117 -18.96 7.14 -1.20
CA TYR A 117 -17.95 7.45 -0.19
C TYR A 117 -18.31 8.72 0.58
N ALA A 118 -17.87 8.81 1.84
CA ALA A 118 -17.81 10.08 2.56
C ALA A 118 -16.67 10.95 2.02
N LEU A 119 -16.71 12.27 2.23
CA LEU A 119 -15.52 13.12 2.09
C LEU A 119 -14.50 12.80 3.21
N PRO A 120 -13.18 13.03 2.99
CA PRO A 120 -12.15 12.71 3.96
C PRO A 120 -12.03 13.73 5.11
N TYR A 121 -13.15 14.29 5.54
CA TYR A 121 -13.22 15.28 6.62
C TYR A 121 -14.51 15.12 7.43
N THR A 122 -14.51 15.63 8.66
CA THR A 122 -15.65 15.58 9.56
C THR A 122 -16.89 16.26 8.97
N LYS A 123 -18.07 15.85 9.43
CA LYS A 123 -19.36 16.42 9.01
C LYS A 123 -19.38 17.94 9.09
N GLY A 124 -19.93 18.59 8.07
CA GLY A 124 -20.05 20.05 7.96
C GLY A 124 -18.78 20.77 7.53
N LYS A 125 -17.66 20.06 7.38
CA LYS A 125 -16.41 20.68 6.91
C LYS A 125 -16.47 20.98 5.42
N LYS A 126 -16.20 22.25 5.06
CA LYS A 126 -16.09 22.71 3.68
C LYS A 126 -14.66 22.58 3.20
N VAL A 127 -14.47 21.94 2.05
CA VAL A 127 -13.16 21.69 1.43
C VAL A 127 -13.20 22.01 -0.06
N ARG A 128 -12.06 22.41 -0.61
CA ARG A 128 -11.90 22.58 -2.05
C ARG A 128 -11.30 21.30 -2.64
N ALA A 129 -12.03 20.65 -3.53
CA ALA A 129 -11.57 19.48 -4.25
C ALA A 129 -10.82 19.87 -5.53
N VAL A 130 -9.60 19.37 -5.70
CA VAL A 130 -8.77 19.60 -6.89
C VAL A 130 -8.33 18.25 -7.45
N GLU A 131 -8.56 18.02 -8.73
CA GLU A 131 -8.03 16.83 -9.40
C GLU A 131 -6.51 16.95 -9.58
N SER A 132 -5.78 15.96 -9.13
CA SER A 132 -4.32 15.92 -9.22
C SER A 132 -3.90 15.40 -10.60
N SER A 133 -2.92 16.06 -11.23
CA SER A 133 -2.27 15.54 -12.43
C SER A 133 -1.46 14.26 -12.14
N PHE A 134 -1.28 13.43 -13.16
CA PHE A 134 -0.42 12.26 -13.05
C PHE A 134 1.06 12.71 -13.07
N PHE A 135 1.73 12.52 -11.95
CA PHE A 135 3.08 13.05 -11.75
C PHE A 135 4.09 12.58 -12.80
N ASN A 136 4.06 11.30 -13.16
CA ASN A 136 5.01 10.76 -14.14
C ASN A 136 4.79 11.34 -15.56
N ALA A 137 3.56 11.68 -15.93
CA ALA A 137 3.31 12.38 -17.20
C ALA A 137 3.83 13.82 -17.14
N THR A 138 3.63 14.49 -16.00
CA THR A 138 4.03 15.90 -15.82
C THR A 138 5.54 16.08 -15.84
N TYR A 139 6.30 15.18 -15.21
CA TYR A 139 7.74 15.36 -14.98
C TYR A 139 8.65 14.37 -15.71
N PHE A 140 8.14 13.20 -16.12
CA PHE A 140 8.94 12.13 -16.71
C PHE A 140 8.48 11.70 -18.11
N GLY A 141 7.56 12.44 -18.72
CA GLY A 141 7.11 12.19 -20.09
C GLY A 141 6.33 10.88 -20.29
N SER A 142 5.77 10.33 -19.20
CA SER A 142 4.92 9.15 -19.27
C SER A 142 3.50 9.53 -19.71
N THR A 143 2.78 8.60 -20.33
CA THR A 143 1.37 8.79 -20.65
C THR A 143 0.51 8.68 -19.38
N THR A 144 -0.43 9.61 -19.18
CA THR A 144 -1.42 9.50 -18.10
C THR A 144 -2.32 8.28 -18.34
N PRO A 145 -2.50 7.38 -17.35
CA PRO A 145 -3.48 6.31 -17.49
C PRO A 145 -4.88 6.84 -17.80
N GLU A 146 -5.62 6.18 -18.69
CA GLU A 146 -6.97 6.61 -19.09
C GLU A 146 -7.96 6.69 -17.92
N ASP A 147 -7.79 5.78 -16.94
CA ASP A 147 -8.59 5.71 -15.72
C ASP A 147 -8.01 6.55 -14.56
N TRP A 148 -7.01 7.39 -14.82
CA TRP A 148 -6.38 8.20 -13.77
C TRP A 148 -7.38 9.05 -13.02
N LYS A 149 -7.42 8.89 -11.69
CA LYS A 149 -8.23 9.71 -10.80
C LYS A 149 -7.57 9.82 -9.43
N ALA A 150 -7.26 11.03 -9.04
CA ALA A 150 -6.78 11.38 -7.72
C ALA A 150 -7.27 12.77 -7.35
N TYR A 151 -7.57 12.97 -6.07
CA TYR A 151 -8.01 14.26 -5.56
C TYR A 151 -7.02 14.79 -4.53
N ARG A 152 -6.87 16.10 -4.49
CA ARG A 152 -6.33 16.83 -3.36
C ARG A 152 -7.43 17.69 -2.78
N PHE A 153 -7.68 17.52 -1.48
CA PHE A 153 -8.66 18.29 -0.72
C PHE A 153 -7.93 19.35 0.08
N TYR A 154 -8.23 20.60 -0.18
CA TYR A 154 -7.64 21.74 0.52
C TYR A 154 -8.58 22.28 1.58
N THR A 155 -8.01 22.68 2.72
CA THR A 155 -8.66 23.35 3.85
C THR A 155 -7.99 24.70 4.10
N GLU A 156 -8.67 25.59 4.82
CA GLU A 156 -8.11 26.91 5.17
C GLU A 156 -7.02 26.81 6.24
N GLN A 157 -7.10 25.80 7.08
CA GLN A 157 -6.15 25.52 8.17
C GLN A 157 -5.93 24.03 8.32
N ALA A 158 -4.98 23.65 9.21
CA ALA A 158 -4.81 22.25 9.59
C ALA A 158 -6.11 21.68 10.15
N ASP A 159 -6.50 20.49 9.69
CA ASP A 159 -7.78 19.88 10.03
C ASP A 159 -7.70 18.36 10.11
N THR A 160 -8.67 17.76 10.80
CA THR A 160 -8.75 16.32 10.98
C THR A 160 -9.18 15.63 9.67
N VAL A 161 -8.31 14.77 9.16
CA VAL A 161 -8.62 13.88 8.05
C VAL A 161 -9.30 12.62 8.58
N THR A 162 -10.38 12.20 7.93
CA THR A 162 -11.15 11.02 8.32
C THR A 162 -11.17 9.95 7.23
N ALA A 163 -11.47 8.70 7.63
CA ALA A 163 -11.68 7.61 6.68
C ALA A 163 -12.96 7.83 5.89
N ILE A 164 -12.91 7.57 4.58
CA ILE A 164 -14.05 7.76 3.66
C ILE A 164 -14.97 6.54 3.58
N ARG A 165 -14.49 5.37 4.04
CA ARG A 165 -15.17 4.08 3.93
C ARG A 165 -14.62 3.13 4.98
N LYS A 166 -15.42 2.12 5.38
CA LYS A 166 -14.93 1.03 6.23
C LYS A 166 -13.79 0.26 5.56
N GLY A 167 -12.76 -0.06 6.34
CA GLY A 167 -11.64 -0.87 5.89
C GLY A 167 -10.66 -1.18 7.02
N MET A 168 -9.61 -1.90 6.68
CA MET A 168 -8.49 -2.20 7.56
C MET A 168 -7.29 -1.34 7.18
N VAL A 169 -6.67 -0.68 8.13
CA VAL A 169 -5.41 0.04 7.94
C VAL A 169 -4.32 -1.00 7.68
N VAL A 170 -3.74 -0.99 6.48
CA VAL A 170 -2.73 -1.97 6.05
C VAL A 170 -1.32 -1.40 5.94
N SER A 171 -1.19 -0.07 6.00
CA SER A 171 0.10 0.60 6.04
C SER A 171 -0.02 1.98 6.67
N VAL A 172 0.93 2.33 7.53
CA VAL A 172 1.11 3.66 8.11
C VAL A 172 2.56 4.08 7.94
N SER A 173 2.77 5.23 7.30
CA SER A 173 4.08 5.90 7.26
C SER A 173 3.96 7.20 8.04
N ASP A 174 4.59 7.27 9.21
CA ASP A 174 4.55 8.42 10.13
C ASP A 174 5.98 8.84 10.53
N LEU A 175 6.84 9.01 9.51
CA LEU A 175 8.29 9.14 9.68
C LEU A 175 8.76 10.59 9.58
N TYR A 176 8.03 11.45 8.86
CA TYR A 176 8.53 12.74 8.45
C TYR A 176 7.97 13.82 9.35
N ASP A 177 8.88 14.52 10.04
CA ASP A 177 8.57 15.79 10.69
C ASP A 177 8.31 16.83 9.61
N GLU A 178 7.33 17.67 9.88
CA GLU A 178 6.76 18.53 8.91
C GLU A 178 7.47 19.79 8.56
N ASP A 179 6.94 20.37 7.58
CA ASP A 179 6.81 21.67 6.96
C ASP A 179 7.87 21.98 5.93
N ASN A 180 7.95 21.13 4.89
CA ASN A 180 8.56 21.53 3.62
C ASN A 180 7.69 22.59 2.94
N LYS A 181 7.74 23.83 3.45
CA LYS A 181 7.01 24.98 2.88
C LYS A 181 7.45 25.28 1.44
N ASP A 182 8.71 24.92 1.12
CA ASP A 182 9.38 25.33 -0.12
C ASP A 182 9.56 24.23 -1.17
N VAL A 183 9.03 23.02 -0.95
CA VAL A 183 9.22 21.90 -1.88
C VAL A 183 8.00 21.66 -2.75
N THR A 184 8.14 21.88 -4.05
CA THR A 184 7.09 21.65 -5.06
C THR A 184 6.65 20.17 -5.10
N TYR A 185 7.59 19.26 -4.80
CA TYR A 185 7.33 17.81 -4.74
C TYR A 185 8.30 17.14 -3.76
N THR A 186 7.76 16.21 -2.96
CA THR A 186 8.56 15.29 -2.14
C THR A 186 7.91 13.90 -2.10
N SER A 187 8.74 12.85 -2.18
CA SER A 187 8.31 11.48 -1.91
C SER A 187 8.23 11.18 -0.41
N LYS A 188 8.82 12.04 0.42
CA LYS A 188 8.88 11.92 1.88
C LYS A 188 7.62 12.55 2.47
N VAL A 189 6.52 11.80 2.48
CA VAL A 189 5.23 12.24 3.02
C VAL A 189 4.63 11.16 3.91
N ASN A 190 4.02 11.57 5.00
CA ASN A 190 3.28 10.67 5.87
C ASN A 190 2.00 10.23 5.17
N SER A 191 1.65 8.95 5.35
CA SER A 191 0.56 8.33 4.60
C SER A 191 -0.12 7.20 5.36
N VAL A 192 -1.37 6.96 5.00
CA VAL A 192 -2.18 5.82 5.46
C VAL A 192 -2.74 5.11 4.24
N ILE A 193 -2.65 3.78 4.23
CA ILE A 193 -3.33 2.93 3.23
C ILE A 193 -4.36 2.09 3.95
N ILE A 194 -5.59 2.14 3.44
CA ILE A 194 -6.72 1.36 3.94
C ILE A 194 -7.16 0.39 2.86
N GLU A 195 -7.24 -0.90 3.19
CA GLU A 195 -7.80 -1.93 2.33
C GLU A 195 -9.27 -2.14 2.68
N HIS A 196 -10.14 -2.00 1.69
CA HIS A 196 -11.57 -2.25 1.81
C HIS A 196 -11.91 -3.74 1.63
N ALA A 197 -13.09 -4.14 2.08
CA ALA A 197 -13.54 -5.55 2.01
C ALA A 197 -13.60 -6.12 0.58
N ASP A 198 -13.78 -5.26 -0.40
CA ASP A 198 -13.82 -5.61 -1.83
C ASP A 198 -12.42 -5.66 -2.49
N GLY A 199 -11.33 -5.47 -1.74
CA GLY A 199 -9.96 -5.51 -2.23
C GLY A 199 -9.47 -4.19 -2.85
N SER A 200 -10.30 -3.14 -2.90
CA SER A 200 -9.85 -1.80 -3.29
C SER A 200 -9.04 -1.15 -2.16
N LEU A 201 -8.15 -0.23 -2.54
CA LEU A 201 -7.24 0.46 -1.64
C LEU A 201 -7.51 1.96 -1.66
N ALA A 202 -7.66 2.58 -0.48
CA ALA A 202 -7.65 4.03 -0.33
C ALA A 202 -6.29 4.47 0.21
N THR A 203 -5.58 5.32 -0.53
CA THR A 203 -4.30 5.89 -0.14
C THR A 203 -4.46 7.37 0.19
N TYR A 204 -4.15 7.72 1.43
CA TYR A 204 -4.13 9.09 1.94
C TYR A 204 -2.68 9.55 2.09
N LYS A 205 -2.32 10.73 1.56
CA LYS A 205 -0.97 11.28 1.65
C LYS A 205 -1.00 12.75 2.04
N GLY A 206 -0.08 13.16 2.91
CA GLY A 206 0.06 14.54 3.36
C GLY A 206 -0.47 14.75 4.77
N PHE A 207 -0.21 13.82 5.68
CA PHE A 207 -0.44 14.01 7.11
C PHE A 207 0.72 14.74 7.79
N LYS A 208 0.39 15.50 8.83
CA LYS A 208 1.36 15.85 9.88
C LYS A 208 1.84 14.58 10.57
N LYS A 209 3.02 14.62 11.17
CA LYS A 209 3.48 13.57 12.08
C LYS A 209 2.51 13.44 13.26
N GLY A 210 2.32 12.22 13.73
CA GLY A 210 1.34 11.88 14.76
C GLY A 210 0.03 11.39 14.16
N ILE A 211 0.10 10.40 13.26
CA ILE A 211 -1.06 9.69 12.71
C ILE A 211 -1.80 8.96 13.84
N PHE A 212 -3.13 9.04 13.87
CA PHE A 212 -3.96 8.56 14.99
C PHE A 212 -4.27 7.06 14.93
N VAL A 213 -4.08 6.44 13.76
CA VAL A 213 -4.40 5.02 13.53
C VAL A 213 -3.13 4.19 13.38
N LYS A 214 -3.27 2.88 13.61
CA LYS A 214 -2.18 1.90 13.46
C LYS A 214 -2.59 0.79 12.51
N GLU A 215 -1.60 0.10 11.96
CA GLU A 215 -1.82 -1.08 11.13
C GLU A 215 -2.62 -2.14 11.87
N GLY A 216 -3.56 -2.79 11.16
CA GLY A 216 -4.51 -3.76 11.70
C GLY A 216 -5.78 -3.15 12.29
N GLN A 217 -5.85 -1.85 12.48
CA GLN A 217 -7.05 -1.18 12.97
C GLN A 217 -8.13 -1.18 11.90
N THR A 218 -9.36 -1.58 12.28
CA THR A 218 -10.54 -1.36 11.46
C THR A 218 -11.02 0.07 11.66
N VAL A 219 -11.25 0.77 10.57
CA VAL A 219 -11.79 2.13 10.53
C VAL A 219 -13.13 2.15 9.82
N PHE A 220 -13.94 3.16 10.12
CA PHE A 220 -15.25 3.42 9.54
C PHE A 220 -15.27 4.86 8.98
N PRO A 221 -16.23 5.22 8.11
CA PRO A 221 -16.42 6.61 7.75
C PRO A 221 -16.42 7.48 9.03
N GLU A 222 -15.77 8.65 8.95
CA GLU A 222 -15.58 9.60 10.06
C GLU A 222 -14.54 9.18 11.13
N THR A 223 -13.94 7.97 11.08
CA THR A 223 -12.81 7.66 11.94
C THR A 223 -11.64 8.61 11.65
N ALA A 224 -11.18 9.34 12.67
CA ALA A 224 -10.04 10.25 12.55
C ALA A 224 -8.75 9.48 12.24
N LEU A 225 -8.05 9.85 11.17
CA LEU A 225 -6.80 9.24 10.72
C LEU A 225 -5.56 10.04 11.15
N GLY A 226 -5.67 11.35 11.20
CA GLY A 226 -4.59 12.28 11.51
C GLY A 226 -4.95 13.71 11.12
N ILE A 227 -3.99 14.60 11.14
CA ILE A 227 -4.14 16.01 10.74
C ILE A 227 -3.47 16.19 9.38
N ASN A 228 -4.11 16.92 8.48
CA ASN A 228 -3.51 17.27 7.19
C ASN A 228 -2.33 18.23 7.34
N SER A 229 -1.35 18.07 6.46
CA SER A 229 -0.15 18.91 6.45
C SER A 229 -0.28 20.11 5.51
N ILE A 230 0.72 21.01 5.61
CA ILE A 230 0.86 22.11 4.68
C ILE A 230 1.85 21.72 3.56
N THR A 231 1.52 22.02 2.32
CA THR A 231 2.40 21.87 1.15
C THR A 231 2.14 23.02 0.21
N ASN A 232 3.18 23.73 -0.23
CA ASN A 232 3.08 24.93 -1.05
C ASN A 232 2.06 25.93 -0.46
N GLU A 233 2.24 26.27 0.82
CA GLU A 233 1.42 27.22 1.59
C GLU A 233 -0.08 26.84 1.72
N ARG A 234 -0.45 25.60 1.41
CA ARG A 234 -1.84 25.13 1.45
C ARG A 234 -1.98 23.88 2.30
N TYR A 235 -2.88 23.92 3.26
CA TYR A 235 -3.27 22.71 4.00
C TYR A 235 -4.09 21.78 3.12
N GLY A 236 -3.81 20.49 3.19
CA GLY A 236 -4.62 19.52 2.45
C GLY A 236 -4.09 18.10 2.48
N ILE A 237 -4.95 17.19 2.06
CA ILE A 237 -4.68 15.75 1.94
C ILE A 237 -4.88 15.30 0.50
N SER A 238 -4.02 14.42 0.01
CA SER A 238 -4.24 13.72 -1.26
C SER A 238 -4.92 12.39 -0.99
N LEU A 239 -5.90 12.06 -1.80
CA LEU A 239 -6.66 10.80 -1.76
C LEU A 239 -6.69 10.15 -3.13
N MET A 240 -6.39 8.88 -3.17
CA MET A 240 -6.44 8.05 -4.37
C MET A 240 -7.04 6.70 -4.03
N LEU A 241 -7.99 6.26 -4.87
CA LEU A 241 -8.60 4.94 -4.78
C LEU A 241 -8.09 4.07 -5.93
N THR A 242 -7.55 2.90 -5.60
CA THR A 242 -6.93 2.00 -6.57
C THR A 242 -7.36 0.55 -6.37
N TYR A 243 -7.11 -0.26 -7.40
CA TYR A 243 -7.19 -1.72 -7.35
C TYR A 243 -6.06 -2.32 -8.17
N LEU A 244 -5.61 -3.51 -7.85
CA LEU A 244 -4.59 -4.18 -8.64
C LEU A 244 -5.19 -4.69 -9.95
N LYS A 245 -4.80 -4.06 -11.06
CA LYS A 245 -5.33 -4.31 -12.42
C LYS A 245 -4.55 -5.39 -13.15
N SER A 246 -3.23 -5.44 -12.94
CA SER A 246 -2.32 -6.32 -13.66
C SER A 246 -1.13 -6.72 -12.79
N VAL A 247 -0.54 -7.85 -13.12
CA VAL A 247 0.73 -8.34 -12.56
C VAL A 247 1.78 -8.55 -13.66
N ASP A 248 1.60 -7.91 -14.81
CA ASP A 248 2.57 -7.95 -15.90
C ASP A 248 3.71 -6.95 -15.64
N PHE A 249 4.65 -7.37 -14.82
CA PHE A 249 5.81 -6.57 -14.43
C PHE A 249 6.75 -6.25 -15.60
N GLU A 250 6.82 -7.12 -16.62
CA GLU A 250 7.71 -6.93 -17.77
C GLU A 250 7.15 -5.91 -18.76
N ALA A 251 5.85 -5.96 -19.04
CA ALA A 251 5.19 -4.93 -19.85
C ALA A 251 5.34 -3.54 -19.22
N ASN A 252 5.31 -3.46 -17.89
CA ASN A 252 5.45 -2.20 -17.17
C ASN A 252 6.88 -1.60 -17.27
N LYS A 253 7.92 -2.44 -17.38
CA LYS A 253 9.32 -1.98 -17.51
C LYS A 253 9.69 -1.52 -18.93
N LYS A 254 9.08 -2.12 -19.95
CA LYS A 254 9.48 -1.95 -21.36
C LYS A 254 8.75 -0.83 -22.08
N SER A 255 7.64 -0.36 -21.55
CA SER A 255 6.79 0.64 -22.20
C SER A 255 7.15 2.06 -21.73
N LYS A 256 7.40 2.98 -22.67
CA LYS A 256 7.32 4.43 -22.42
C LYS A 256 5.91 4.82 -21.97
N ASP A 257 4.90 4.06 -22.39
CA ASP A 257 3.55 4.12 -21.86
C ASP A 257 3.56 3.46 -20.49
N SER A 258 3.55 4.25 -19.44
CA SER A 258 3.46 3.80 -18.04
C SER A 258 2.16 3.03 -17.85
N LYS A 259 2.18 1.73 -18.13
CA LYS A 259 1.10 0.83 -17.79
C LYS A 259 1.15 0.59 -16.29
N SER A 260 0.49 1.46 -15.53
CA SER A 260 0.33 1.23 -14.10
C SER A 260 -0.22 -0.17 -13.84
N LEU A 261 0.41 -0.90 -12.90
CA LEU A 261 -0.12 -2.18 -12.42
C LEU A 261 -1.44 -1.99 -11.66
N TYR A 262 -1.69 -0.78 -11.15
CA TYR A 262 -2.94 -0.39 -10.52
C TYR A 262 -3.86 0.33 -11.50
N GLY A 263 -5.15 -0.01 -11.43
CA GLY A 263 -6.23 0.78 -11.98
C GLY A 263 -6.74 1.78 -10.95
N PHE A 264 -7.39 2.85 -11.42
CA PHE A 264 -7.89 3.94 -10.60
C PHE A 264 -9.42 3.92 -10.57
N ILE A 265 -9.98 4.18 -9.39
CA ILE A 265 -11.42 4.22 -9.18
C ILE A 265 -11.84 5.68 -9.09
N THR A 266 -12.80 6.08 -9.92
CA THR A 266 -13.48 7.38 -9.81
C THR A 266 -14.52 7.28 -8.70
N PRO A 267 -14.32 7.91 -7.51
CA PRO A 267 -15.27 7.80 -6.41
C PRO A 267 -16.48 8.68 -6.59
N TYR A 268 -17.63 8.18 -6.16
CA TYR A 268 -18.84 8.97 -5.93
C TYR A 268 -18.86 9.41 -4.48
N PHE A 269 -18.99 10.70 -4.22
CA PHE A 269 -19.00 11.25 -2.88
C PHE A 269 -20.39 11.75 -2.47
N CYS A 270 -20.68 11.65 -1.16
CA CYS A 270 -21.81 12.29 -0.53
C CYS A 270 -21.38 13.66 -0.01
N THR A 271 -21.97 14.72 -0.55
CA THR A 271 -21.75 16.12 -0.15
C THR A 271 -23.07 16.86 -0.05
N GLU A 272 -23.10 18.03 0.60
CA GLU A 272 -24.32 18.86 0.64
C GLU A 272 -24.75 19.30 -0.76
N GLU A 273 -23.78 19.60 -1.61
CA GLU A 273 -24.01 20.08 -2.97
C GLU A 273 -24.49 18.97 -3.91
N ASN A 274 -24.15 17.69 -3.60
CA ASN A 274 -24.60 16.53 -4.33
C ASN A 274 -24.47 15.27 -3.45
N LEU A 275 -25.58 14.66 -3.08
CA LEU A 275 -25.61 13.47 -2.22
C LEU A 275 -25.01 12.21 -2.86
N ASN A 276 -24.83 12.18 -4.19
CA ASN A 276 -24.22 11.07 -4.91
C ASN A 276 -23.58 11.54 -6.22
N GLY A 277 -22.36 12.05 -6.17
CA GLY A 277 -21.72 12.62 -7.34
C GLY A 277 -20.21 12.54 -7.40
N ILE A 278 -19.72 12.63 -8.62
CA ILE A 278 -18.28 12.81 -8.90
C ILE A 278 -17.96 14.29 -8.65
N LEU A 279 -16.85 14.56 -7.97
CA LEU A 279 -16.45 15.93 -7.68
C LEU A 279 -15.89 16.61 -8.94
N THR A 280 -16.31 17.85 -9.15
CA THR A 280 -15.77 18.72 -10.20
C THR A 280 -14.50 19.39 -9.70
N ASN A 281 -13.49 19.44 -10.58
CA ASN A 281 -12.20 20.07 -10.29
C ASN A 281 -12.36 21.53 -9.82
N GLN A 282 -11.63 21.92 -8.80
CA GLN A 282 -11.54 23.24 -8.20
C GLN A 282 -12.82 23.77 -7.50
N LYS A 283 -13.85 22.94 -7.32
CA LYS A 283 -15.05 23.31 -6.59
C LYS A 283 -14.96 23.03 -5.09
N TYR A 284 -15.77 23.74 -4.33
CA TYR A 284 -15.95 23.53 -2.91
C TYR A 284 -17.10 22.57 -2.65
N TYR A 285 -16.92 21.74 -1.63
CA TYR A 285 -17.88 20.74 -1.19
C TYR A 285 -17.91 20.66 0.32
N THR A 286 -19.09 20.45 0.87
CA THR A 286 -19.32 20.31 2.31
C THR A 286 -19.53 18.85 2.66
N SER A 287 -18.79 18.35 3.65
CA SER A 287 -18.85 16.95 4.09
C SER A 287 -20.20 16.63 4.73
N VAL A 288 -20.85 15.60 4.22
CA VAL A 288 -22.07 15.01 4.77
C VAL A 288 -21.77 13.59 5.25
N ILE A 289 -22.12 13.33 6.49
CA ILE A 289 -22.02 12.01 7.10
C ILE A 289 -23.42 11.60 7.56
N THR A 290 -23.94 10.54 6.95
CA THR A 290 -25.26 10.00 7.32
C THR A 290 -25.10 8.60 7.95
N PRO A 291 -26.08 8.17 8.78
CA PRO A 291 -26.06 6.80 9.31
C PRO A 291 -25.92 5.73 8.23
N GLU A 292 -26.55 5.92 7.06
CA GLU A 292 -26.50 4.99 5.94
C GLU A 292 -25.08 4.84 5.39
N ILE A 293 -24.29 5.94 5.30
CA ILE A 293 -22.91 5.90 4.85
C ILE A 293 -22.03 5.18 5.88
N VAL A 294 -22.19 5.52 7.16
CA VAL A 294 -21.39 4.94 8.25
C VAL A 294 -21.68 3.46 8.40
N GLN A 295 -22.95 3.06 8.35
CA GLN A 295 -23.40 1.71 8.65
C GLN A 295 -23.38 0.77 7.44
N LYS A 296 -23.17 1.28 6.21
CA LYS A 296 -23.31 0.55 4.95
C LYS A 296 -22.58 -0.80 4.92
N GLU A 297 -21.41 -0.88 5.54
CA GLU A 297 -20.60 -2.11 5.58
C GLU A 297 -20.41 -2.64 7.01
N MET A 298 -21.17 -2.12 7.97
CA MET A 298 -21.13 -2.60 9.35
C MET A 298 -21.92 -3.89 9.52
N SER A 299 -21.36 -4.81 10.29
CA SER A 299 -22.09 -5.95 10.80
C SER A 299 -23.13 -5.52 11.84
N LYS A 300 -24.13 -6.36 12.08
CA LYS A 300 -25.15 -6.12 13.13
C LYS A 300 -24.53 -5.86 14.51
N LYS A 301 -23.41 -6.55 14.82
CA LYS A 301 -22.69 -6.35 16.09
C LYS A 301 -22.03 -4.96 16.16
N GLU A 302 -21.45 -4.49 15.07
CA GLU A 302 -20.80 -3.16 14.99
C GLU A 302 -21.85 -2.04 15.13
N ILE A 303 -23.00 -2.17 14.46
CA ILE A 303 -24.13 -1.21 14.60
C ILE A 303 -24.59 -1.13 16.05
N LYS A 304 -24.86 -2.30 16.68
CA LYS A 304 -25.26 -2.34 18.09
C LYS A 304 -24.23 -1.72 19.05
N ASN A 305 -22.94 -1.83 18.71
CA ASN A 305 -21.89 -1.20 19.52
C ASN A 305 -21.80 0.31 19.29
N LEU A 306 -22.16 0.79 18.10
CA LEU A 306 -22.21 2.22 17.79
C LEU A 306 -23.35 2.90 18.56
N GLU A 307 -24.52 2.27 18.67
CA GLU A 307 -25.70 2.76 19.38
C GLU A 307 -25.53 2.85 20.91
N LYS A 308 -24.51 2.19 21.46
CA LYS A 308 -24.20 2.20 22.90
C LYS A 308 -23.23 3.29 23.32
N LYS A 309 -22.64 4.01 22.37
CA LYS A 309 -21.70 5.12 22.61
C LYS A 309 -22.43 6.47 22.56
#